data_581b3bcf2abdb714494860770b17c0e5
#
_entry.id   581b3bcf2abdb714494860770b17c0e5
#
_cell.length_a   1.000
_cell.length_b   1.000
_cell.length_c   1.000
_cell.angle_alpha   90.00
_cell.angle_beta   90.00
_cell.angle_gamma   90.00
#
_symmetry.space_group_name_H-M   'P 1'
#
loop_
_entity.id
_entity.type
_entity.pdbx_description
1 polymer ?
#
loop_
_entity_poly.entity_id
_entity_poly.type
_entity_poly.pdbx_seq_one_letter_code
_entity_poly.pdbx_strand_id
1 'polypeptide(L)'
;MIAVTTVIGIDVSRDWLDGFCFPGEQRFRLANSAEGHELLVAAIREMPGPVKVGFEATGGQEWVLWATLVAADIDAGQLPPAQIKAFALSRGTRAKTDRIDAELIARFMLFRPEAGRRLPTENLRILRALTTRRAQIVDMRKRLSAQIAARRKQDIPAGVEGMDADLRTMLDTQVGDLERRIESVIAQEETSAAKARLLRSIPGIGPVSAAMLIAD
;
A
#
# COMPACT_ATOMS: atom_id res chain seq x y z
N MET A 1 -34.06 -16.45 7.87
CA MET A 1 -32.99 -16.08 8.82
C MET A 1 -32.03 -15.16 8.08
N ILE A 2 -31.80 -13.95 8.57
CA ILE A 2 -30.77 -13.05 8.02
C ILE A 2 -29.44 -13.68 8.41
N ALA A 3 -28.63 -14.08 7.43
CA ALA A 3 -27.29 -14.61 7.70
C ALA A 3 -26.46 -13.52 8.40
N VAL A 4 -26.01 -13.79 9.61
CA VAL A 4 -25.15 -12.87 10.35
C VAL A 4 -23.78 -12.89 9.67
N THR A 5 -23.33 -11.74 9.17
CA THR A 5 -22.00 -11.61 8.57
C THR A 5 -20.95 -11.64 9.68
N THR A 6 -20.04 -12.59 9.60
CA THR A 6 -18.86 -12.60 10.47
C THR A 6 -17.85 -11.56 10.00
N VAL A 7 -17.35 -10.75 10.92
CA VAL A 7 -16.36 -9.72 10.64
C VAL A 7 -15.06 -10.09 11.37
N ILE A 8 -13.95 -10.10 10.63
CA ILE A 8 -12.62 -10.37 11.17
C ILE A 8 -11.76 -9.13 10.97
N GLY A 9 -11.31 -8.54 12.06
CA GLY A 9 -10.27 -7.51 12.05
C GLY A 9 -8.91 -8.16 12.28
N ILE A 10 -7.91 -7.77 11.49
CA ILE A 10 -6.55 -8.29 11.60
C ILE A 10 -5.57 -7.12 11.72
N ASP A 11 -4.80 -7.10 12.80
CA ASP A 11 -3.59 -6.29 12.90
C ASP A 11 -2.43 -7.09 12.31
N VAL A 12 -1.83 -6.54 11.25
CA VAL A 12 -0.78 -7.20 10.47
C VAL A 12 0.56 -6.62 10.85
N SER A 13 1.45 -7.44 11.38
CA SER A 13 2.86 -7.10 11.60
C SER A 13 3.77 -7.93 10.68
N ARG A 14 5.07 -7.67 10.74
CA ARG A 14 6.05 -8.40 9.93
C ARG A 14 5.97 -9.92 10.15
N ASP A 15 5.83 -10.35 11.39
CA ASP A 15 5.97 -11.76 11.76
C ASP A 15 4.63 -12.40 12.20
N TRP A 16 3.61 -11.58 12.52
CA TRP A 16 2.37 -12.04 13.12
C TRP A 16 1.13 -11.38 12.54
N LEU A 17 0.05 -12.14 12.58
CA LEU A 17 -1.33 -11.72 12.34
C LEU A 17 -2.10 -11.85 13.66
N ASP A 18 -2.44 -10.74 14.28
CA ASP A 18 -3.34 -10.72 15.45
C ASP A 18 -4.77 -10.50 14.97
N GLY A 19 -5.65 -11.43 15.23
CA GLY A 19 -7.02 -11.40 14.72
C GLY A 19 -8.08 -11.33 15.81
N PHE A 20 -9.22 -10.72 15.46
CA PHE A 20 -10.44 -10.68 16.27
C PHE A 20 -11.66 -10.93 15.41
N CYS A 21 -12.51 -11.88 15.80
CA CYS A 21 -13.74 -12.26 15.12
C CYS A 21 -14.98 -11.76 15.86
N PHE A 22 -15.91 -11.13 15.15
CA PHE A 22 -17.22 -10.76 15.67
C PHE A 22 -18.31 -11.50 14.87
N PRO A 23 -19.38 -12.04 15.49
CA PRO A 23 -19.85 -11.80 16.87
C PRO A 23 -19.23 -12.70 17.95
N GLY A 24 -18.47 -13.72 17.59
CA GLY A 24 -17.95 -14.71 18.56
C GLY A 24 -16.91 -14.18 19.56
N GLU A 25 -16.41 -12.96 19.38
CA GLU A 25 -15.37 -12.30 20.20
C GLU A 25 -14.11 -13.16 20.39
N GLN A 26 -13.84 -14.02 19.41
CA GLN A 26 -12.67 -14.90 19.43
C GLN A 26 -11.44 -14.16 18.96
N ARG A 27 -10.32 -14.41 19.65
CA ARG A 27 -9.01 -13.86 19.28
C ARG A 27 -8.10 -14.98 18.83
N PHE A 28 -7.26 -14.68 17.86
CA PHE A 28 -6.25 -15.60 17.38
C PHE A 28 -4.95 -14.88 17.07
N ARG A 29 -3.86 -15.64 17.04
CA ARG A 29 -2.56 -15.19 16.52
C ARG A 29 -2.02 -16.27 15.60
N LEU A 30 -1.66 -15.88 14.39
CA LEU A 30 -1.03 -16.73 13.39
C LEU A 30 0.27 -16.08 12.90
N ALA A 31 1.18 -16.88 12.35
CA ALA A 31 2.36 -16.34 11.70
C ALA A 31 1.97 -15.62 10.41
N ASN A 32 2.62 -14.49 10.12
CA ASN A 32 2.49 -13.82 8.82
C ASN A 32 3.38 -14.54 7.78
N SER A 33 3.01 -15.76 7.44
CA SER A 33 3.70 -16.67 6.53
C SER A 33 2.68 -17.37 5.62
N ALA A 34 3.17 -18.05 4.58
CA ALA A 34 2.29 -18.83 3.69
C ALA A 34 1.42 -19.83 4.46
N GLU A 35 2.03 -20.58 5.41
CA GLU A 35 1.31 -21.54 6.24
C GLU A 35 0.28 -20.87 7.15
N GLY A 36 0.62 -19.74 7.77
CA GLY A 36 -0.32 -18.98 8.60
C GLY A 36 -1.50 -18.42 7.80
N HIS A 37 -1.27 -18.00 6.57
CA HIS A 37 -2.32 -17.55 5.67
C HIS A 37 -3.24 -18.68 5.25
N GLU A 38 -2.70 -19.88 4.95
CA GLU A 38 -3.48 -21.08 4.64
C GLU A 38 -4.35 -21.52 5.82
N LEU A 39 -3.79 -21.50 7.04
CA LEU A 39 -4.54 -21.80 8.27
C LEU A 39 -5.69 -20.81 8.47
N LEU A 40 -5.46 -19.53 8.22
CA LEU A 40 -6.51 -18.51 8.30
C LEU A 40 -7.62 -18.76 7.27
N VAL A 41 -7.27 -19.03 6.01
CA VAL A 41 -8.24 -19.35 4.96
C VAL A 41 -9.05 -20.60 5.32
N ALA A 42 -8.41 -21.66 5.83
CA ALA A 42 -9.10 -22.87 6.27
C ALA A 42 -10.08 -22.57 7.41
N ALA A 43 -9.65 -21.82 8.43
CA ALA A 43 -10.52 -21.42 9.54
C ALA A 43 -11.72 -20.58 9.08
N ILE A 44 -11.52 -19.66 8.13
CA ILE A 44 -12.60 -18.83 7.58
C ILE A 44 -13.64 -19.69 6.83
N ARG A 45 -13.20 -20.70 6.08
CA ARG A 45 -14.10 -21.59 5.34
C ARG A 45 -15.01 -22.44 6.22
N GLU A 46 -14.60 -22.71 7.45
CA GLU A 46 -15.41 -23.43 8.46
C GLU A 46 -16.41 -22.51 9.17
N MET A 47 -16.32 -21.19 9.00
CA MET A 47 -17.24 -20.25 9.64
C MET A 47 -18.60 -20.23 8.94
N PRO A 48 -19.70 -20.17 9.71
CA PRO A 48 -21.03 -20.09 9.13
C PRO A 48 -21.30 -18.73 8.50
N GLY A 49 -21.86 -18.71 7.29
CA GLY A 49 -22.30 -17.52 6.59
C GLY A 49 -21.20 -16.71 5.92
N PRO A 50 -21.52 -15.51 5.45
CA PRO A 50 -20.55 -14.64 4.79
C PRO A 50 -19.53 -14.09 5.81
N VAL A 51 -18.25 -14.11 5.41
CA VAL A 51 -17.14 -13.57 6.22
C VAL A 51 -16.54 -12.36 5.50
N LYS A 52 -16.31 -11.29 6.26
CA LYS A 52 -15.59 -10.10 5.79
C LYS A 52 -14.35 -9.88 6.63
N VAL A 53 -13.21 -9.74 5.96
CA VAL A 53 -11.90 -9.52 6.60
C VAL A 53 -11.43 -8.10 6.34
N GLY A 54 -10.94 -7.43 7.38
CA GLY A 54 -10.32 -6.12 7.24
C GLY A 54 -9.03 -6.00 8.01
N PHE A 55 -8.12 -5.23 7.47
CA PHE A 55 -6.81 -4.95 8.08
C PHE A 55 -6.38 -3.52 7.75
N GLU A 56 -5.54 -2.97 8.62
CA GLU A 56 -4.94 -1.66 8.42
C GLU A 56 -3.78 -1.74 7.42
N ALA A 57 -3.55 -0.65 6.69
CA ALA A 57 -2.36 -0.51 5.84
C ALA A 57 -1.09 -0.42 6.71
N THR A 58 -0.18 -1.38 6.58
CA THR A 58 1.04 -1.51 7.40
C THR A 58 2.35 -1.35 6.62
N GLY A 59 2.27 -0.65 5.48
CA GLY A 59 3.45 -0.38 4.65
C GLY A 59 3.88 -1.53 3.75
N GLY A 60 2.99 -2.50 3.49
CA GLY A 60 3.21 -3.57 2.52
C GLY A 60 3.28 -4.98 3.10
N GLN A 61 3.26 -5.13 4.42
CA GLN A 61 3.32 -6.45 5.07
C GLN A 61 2.01 -7.23 4.90
N GLU A 62 0.92 -6.54 4.61
CA GLU A 62 -0.41 -7.07 4.37
C GLU A 62 -0.63 -7.63 2.95
N TRP A 63 0.24 -7.32 1.99
CA TRP A 63 -0.02 -7.61 0.59
C TRP A 63 -0.18 -9.10 0.26
N VAL A 64 0.67 -9.95 0.83
CA VAL A 64 0.63 -11.40 0.57
C VAL A 64 -0.63 -12.00 1.19
N LEU A 65 -0.94 -11.65 2.45
CA LEU A 65 -2.19 -12.03 3.10
C LEU A 65 -3.40 -11.63 2.27
N TRP A 66 -3.44 -10.37 1.83
CA TRP A 66 -4.56 -9.84 1.05
C TRP A 66 -4.75 -10.60 -0.27
N ALA A 67 -3.66 -10.84 -1.00
CA ALA A 67 -3.71 -11.61 -2.22
C ALA A 67 -4.21 -13.05 -1.98
N THR A 68 -3.77 -13.69 -0.90
CA THR A 68 -4.20 -15.05 -0.52
C THR A 68 -5.70 -15.09 -0.18
N LEU A 69 -6.20 -14.12 0.58
CA LEU A 69 -7.63 -14.04 0.91
C LEU A 69 -8.50 -13.84 -0.33
N VAL A 70 -8.11 -12.93 -1.22
CA VAL A 70 -8.84 -12.68 -2.47
C VAL A 70 -8.78 -13.87 -3.42
N ALA A 71 -7.64 -14.56 -3.51
CA ALA A 71 -7.51 -15.81 -4.31
C ALA A 71 -8.38 -16.94 -3.75
N ALA A 72 -8.69 -16.91 -2.46
CA ALA A 72 -9.60 -17.85 -1.80
C ALA A 72 -11.09 -17.42 -1.86
N ASP A 73 -11.42 -16.36 -2.62
CA ASP A 73 -12.75 -15.77 -2.76
C ASP A 73 -13.33 -15.23 -1.43
N ILE A 74 -12.45 -14.74 -0.54
CA ILE A 74 -12.83 -14.11 0.73
C ILE A 74 -12.92 -12.60 0.53
N ASP A 75 -14.03 -11.98 0.99
CA ASP A 75 -14.19 -10.52 0.98
C ASP A 75 -13.20 -9.88 1.96
N ALA A 76 -12.11 -9.35 1.43
CA ALA A 76 -11.03 -8.77 2.20
C ALA A 76 -10.73 -7.34 1.74
N GLY A 77 -10.57 -6.42 2.68
CA GLY A 77 -10.33 -5.01 2.40
C GLY A 77 -9.31 -4.35 3.31
N GLN A 78 -8.49 -3.47 2.70
CA GLN A 78 -7.56 -2.62 3.41
C GLN A 78 -8.28 -1.36 3.90
N LEU A 79 -8.15 -1.07 5.18
CA LEU A 79 -8.79 0.06 5.84
C LEU A 79 -7.81 1.23 6.00
N PRO A 80 -8.26 2.49 5.81
CA PRO A 80 -7.42 3.65 6.00
C PRO A 80 -7.05 3.86 7.47
N PRO A 81 -5.74 3.94 7.82
CA PRO A 81 -5.28 4.11 9.20
C PRO A 81 -5.88 5.35 9.89
N ALA A 82 -6.00 6.45 9.14
CA ALA A 82 -6.56 7.69 9.67
C ALA A 82 -8.03 7.54 10.15
N GLN A 83 -8.83 6.74 9.45
CA GLN A 83 -10.22 6.50 9.83
C GLN A 83 -10.34 5.60 11.06
N ILE A 84 -9.52 4.55 11.14
CA ILE A 84 -9.47 3.68 12.33
C ILE A 84 -9.02 4.49 13.54
N LYS A 85 -8.01 5.33 13.40
CA LYS A 85 -7.53 6.22 14.46
C LYS A 85 -8.59 7.22 14.92
N ALA A 86 -9.32 7.83 13.99
CA ALA A 86 -10.42 8.74 14.31
C ALA A 86 -11.55 8.01 15.05
N PHE A 87 -11.87 6.79 14.63
CA PHE A 87 -12.86 5.94 15.29
C PHE A 87 -12.41 5.54 16.72
N ALA A 88 -11.14 5.19 16.91
CA ALA A 88 -10.56 4.92 18.23
C ALA A 88 -10.71 6.13 19.17
N LEU A 89 -10.37 7.32 18.69
CA LEU A 89 -10.49 8.55 19.47
C LEU A 89 -11.95 8.85 19.86
N SER A 90 -12.90 8.64 18.94
CA SER A 90 -14.34 8.84 19.22
C SER A 90 -14.87 7.90 20.32
N ARG A 91 -14.23 6.76 20.52
CA ARG A 91 -14.56 5.79 21.58
C ARG A 91 -13.76 5.98 22.88
N GLY A 92 -12.89 6.99 22.94
CA GLY A 92 -12.04 7.23 24.11
C GLY A 92 -10.90 6.22 24.28
N THR A 93 -10.63 5.40 23.28
CA THR A 93 -9.56 4.38 23.34
C THR A 93 -8.20 5.02 23.13
N ARG A 94 -7.33 5.00 24.15
CA ARG A 94 -5.99 5.62 24.12
C ARG A 94 -4.82 4.63 24.11
N ALA A 95 -5.06 3.38 24.54
CA ALA A 95 -4.00 2.37 24.62
C ALA A 95 -3.85 1.63 23.28
N LYS A 96 -2.65 1.64 22.74
CA LYS A 96 -2.29 0.88 21.54
C LYS A 96 -1.64 -0.44 21.99
N THR A 97 -2.35 -1.55 21.78
CA THR A 97 -1.80 -2.91 21.88
C THR A 97 -2.27 -3.68 20.65
N ASP A 98 -1.51 -4.64 20.17
CA ASP A 98 -1.84 -5.45 18.99
C ASP A 98 -3.23 -6.09 19.07
N ARG A 99 -3.65 -6.50 20.28
CA ARG A 99 -4.98 -7.06 20.52
C ARG A 99 -6.10 -6.02 20.40
N ILE A 100 -5.86 -4.82 20.90
CA ILE A 100 -6.84 -3.72 20.82
C ILE A 100 -7.03 -3.30 19.37
N ASP A 101 -5.97 -3.25 18.60
CA ASP A 101 -5.98 -2.85 17.20
C ASP A 101 -6.83 -3.81 16.34
N ALA A 102 -6.71 -5.12 16.49
CA ALA A 102 -7.54 -6.11 15.78
C ALA A 102 -9.04 -5.99 16.12
N GLU A 103 -9.37 -5.84 17.40
CA GLU A 103 -10.75 -5.62 17.83
C GLU A 103 -11.30 -4.29 17.33
N LEU A 104 -10.49 -3.24 17.37
CA LEU A 104 -10.86 -1.92 16.89
C LEU A 104 -11.14 -1.94 15.37
N ILE A 105 -10.33 -2.67 14.61
CA ILE A 105 -10.53 -2.89 13.16
C ILE A 105 -11.89 -3.58 12.93
N ALA A 106 -12.18 -4.68 13.62
CA ALA A 106 -13.44 -5.39 13.49
C ALA A 106 -14.64 -4.50 13.84
N ARG A 107 -14.54 -3.76 14.95
CA ARG A 107 -15.61 -2.83 15.39
C ARG A 107 -15.79 -1.66 14.41
N PHE A 108 -14.71 -1.16 13.82
CA PHE A 108 -14.79 -0.14 12.76
C PHE A 108 -15.51 -0.67 11.51
N MET A 109 -15.25 -1.91 11.11
CA MET A 109 -15.93 -2.54 9.97
C MET A 109 -17.44 -2.75 10.22
N LEU A 110 -17.81 -3.04 11.47
CA LEU A 110 -19.24 -3.11 11.85
C LEU A 110 -19.92 -1.73 11.80
N PHE A 111 -19.19 -0.68 12.20
CA PHE A 111 -19.68 0.70 12.17
C PHE A 111 -19.76 1.24 10.74
N ARG A 112 -18.81 0.85 9.86
CA ARG A 112 -18.73 1.24 8.45
C ARG A 112 -18.54 0.04 7.54
N PRO A 113 -19.61 -0.75 7.28
CA PRO A 113 -19.50 -1.98 6.49
C PRO A 113 -19.00 -1.76 5.05
N GLU A 114 -19.22 -0.57 4.50
CA GLU A 114 -18.75 -0.17 3.16
C GLU A 114 -17.28 0.27 3.13
N ALA A 115 -16.66 0.48 4.29
CA ALA A 115 -15.27 0.92 4.36
C ALA A 115 -14.33 -0.18 3.89
N GLY A 116 -13.23 0.25 3.32
CA GLY A 116 -12.18 -0.64 2.83
C GLY A 116 -11.93 -0.48 1.33
N ARG A 117 -10.66 -0.58 0.97
CA ARG A 117 -10.23 -0.61 -0.43
C ARG A 117 -10.12 -2.07 -0.88
N ARG A 118 -10.53 -2.35 -2.10
CA ARG A 118 -10.30 -3.67 -2.72
C ARG A 118 -8.84 -3.81 -3.12
N LEU A 119 -8.38 -5.05 -3.25
CA LEU A 119 -7.02 -5.35 -3.72
C LEU A 119 -6.81 -4.67 -5.08
N PRO A 120 -5.80 -3.79 -5.20
CA PRO A 120 -5.49 -3.17 -6.48
C PRO A 120 -5.08 -4.24 -7.50
N THR A 121 -5.37 -3.99 -8.77
CA THR A 121 -4.88 -4.82 -9.87
C THR A 121 -3.35 -4.92 -9.83
N GLU A 122 -2.80 -5.97 -10.41
CA GLU A 122 -1.35 -6.14 -10.50
C GLU A 122 -0.69 -4.95 -11.20
N ASN A 123 -1.29 -4.46 -12.29
CA ASN A 123 -0.82 -3.27 -13.01
C ASN A 123 -0.78 -2.03 -12.10
N LEU A 124 -1.80 -1.83 -11.25
CA LEU A 124 -1.82 -0.70 -10.33
C LEU A 124 -0.73 -0.84 -9.25
N ARG A 125 -0.46 -2.05 -8.76
CA ARG A 125 0.64 -2.31 -7.81
C ARG A 125 2.00 -2.03 -8.43
N ILE A 126 2.21 -2.49 -9.67
CA ILE A 126 3.44 -2.21 -10.43
C ILE A 126 3.59 -0.70 -10.65
N LEU A 127 2.53 -0.02 -11.05
CA LEU A 127 2.53 1.42 -11.26
C LEU A 127 2.93 2.19 -9.99
N ARG A 128 2.38 1.81 -8.83
CA ARG A 128 2.75 2.37 -7.53
C ARG A 128 4.22 2.16 -7.20
N ALA A 129 4.73 0.96 -7.41
CA ALA A 129 6.14 0.66 -7.17
C ALA A 129 7.07 1.50 -8.07
N LEU A 130 6.73 1.64 -9.35
CA LEU A 130 7.51 2.41 -10.31
C LEU A 130 7.48 3.92 -10.01
N THR A 131 6.30 4.48 -9.71
CA THR A 131 6.16 5.91 -9.37
C THR A 131 6.87 6.24 -8.07
N THR A 132 6.77 5.39 -7.05
CA THR A 132 7.51 5.52 -5.79
C THR A 132 9.03 5.47 -6.03
N ARG A 133 9.52 4.49 -6.79
CA ARG A 133 10.94 4.38 -7.11
C ARG A 133 11.44 5.58 -7.87
N ARG A 134 10.67 6.07 -8.85
CA ARG A 134 11.01 7.29 -9.58
C ARG A 134 11.14 8.50 -8.64
N ALA A 135 10.21 8.69 -7.72
CA ALA A 135 10.28 9.78 -6.74
C ALA A 135 11.56 9.71 -5.89
N GLN A 136 11.95 8.50 -5.44
CA GLN A 136 13.18 8.28 -4.69
C GLN A 136 14.44 8.66 -5.50
N ILE A 137 14.52 8.23 -6.78
CA ILE A 137 15.66 8.56 -7.65
C ILE A 137 15.74 10.06 -7.93
N VAL A 138 14.60 10.71 -8.15
CA VAL A 138 14.54 12.18 -8.33
C VAL A 138 15.01 12.91 -7.06
N ASP A 139 14.65 12.43 -5.88
CA ASP A 139 15.12 13.01 -4.62
C ASP A 139 16.63 12.83 -4.43
N MET A 140 17.18 11.64 -4.73
CA MET A 140 18.62 11.39 -4.73
C MET A 140 19.35 12.36 -5.68
N ARG A 141 18.81 12.56 -6.90
CA ARG A 141 19.37 13.49 -7.90
C ARG A 141 19.35 14.94 -7.40
N LYS A 142 18.28 15.38 -6.74
CA LYS A 142 18.19 16.70 -6.15
C LYS A 142 19.24 16.89 -5.05
N ARG A 143 19.43 15.91 -4.17
CA ARG A 143 20.43 15.93 -3.10
C ARG A 143 21.84 15.99 -3.67
N LEU A 144 22.15 15.15 -4.68
CA LEU A 144 23.44 15.17 -5.37
C LEU A 144 23.69 16.56 -5.99
N SER A 145 22.72 17.14 -6.69
CA SER A 145 22.86 18.46 -7.31
C SER A 145 23.13 19.55 -6.26
N ALA A 146 22.49 19.50 -5.10
CA ALA A 146 22.74 20.42 -4.00
C ALA A 146 24.16 20.25 -3.41
N GLN A 147 24.64 19.02 -3.27
CA GLN A 147 25.99 18.70 -2.82
C GLN A 147 27.05 19.21 -3.80
N ILE A 148 26.85 18.99 -5.11
CA ILE A 148 27.73 19.52 -6.16
C ILE A 148 27.77 21.05 -6.09
N ALA A 149 26.61 21.71 -5.97
CA ALA A 149 26.56 23.17 -5.87
C ALA A 149 27.27 23.72 -4.64
N ALA A 150 27.15 23.03 -3.50
CA ALA A 150 27.84 23.41 -2.27
C ALA A 150 29.38 23.25 -2.41
N ARG A 151 29.83 22.19 -3.06
CA ARG A 151 31.26 21.90 -3.27
C ARG A 151 31.94 22.84 -4.27
N ARG A 152 31.21 23.40 -5.24
CA ARG A 152 31.77 24.38 -6.21
C ARG A 152 32.44 25.60 -5.59
N LYS A 153 32.14 25.89 -4.33
CA LYS A 153 32.78 26.98 -3.56
C LYS A 153 34.05 26.53 -2.83
N GLN A 154 34.41 25.27 -2.95
CA GLN A 154 35.58 24.66 -2.33
C GLN A 154 36.52 24.20 -3.47
N ASP A 155 37.81 24.33 -3.28
CA ASP A 155 38.80 23.83 -4.25
C ASP A 155 38.86 22.30 -4.17
N ILE A 156 38.14 21.63 -5.11
CA ILE A 156 37.96 20.16 -5.08
C ILE A 156 38.83 19.52 -6.17
N PRO A 157 39.47 18.38 -5.88
CA PRO A 157 40.19 17.61 -6.89
C PRO A 157 39.31 17.24 -8.08
N ALA A 158 39.81 17.43 -9.31
CA ALA A 158 39.08 17.16 -10.57
C ALA A 158 38.49 15.75 -10.67
N GLY A 159 39.09 14.75 -10.02
CA GLY A 159 38.58 13.38 -10.00
C GLY A 159 37.22 13.23 -9.30
N VAL A 160 36.90 14.09 -8.34
CA VAL A 160 35.61 14.07 -7.64
C VAL A 160 34.47 14.61 -8.53
N GLU A 161 34.81 15.61 -9.36
CA GLU A 161 33.81 16.17 -10.31
C GLU A 161 33.40 15.13 -11.36
N GLY A 162 34.35 14.31 -11.83
CA GLY A 162 34.03 13.20 -12.74
C GLY A 162 33.08 12.18 -12.12
N MET A 163 33.33 11.77 -10.87
CA MET A 163 32.45 10.84 -10.15
C MET A 163 31.04 11.41 -9.95
N ASP A 164 30.90 12.70 -9.67
CA ASP A 164 29.62 13.37 -9.55
C ASP A 164 28.86 13.40 -10.87
N ALA A 165 29.55 13.66 -11.99
CA ALA A 165 28.97 13.67 -13.33
C ALA A 165 28.46 12.27 -13.74
N ASP A 166 29.24 11.23 -13.47
CA ASP A 166 28.88 9.84 -13.75
C ASP A 166 27.65 9.41 -12.94
N LEU A 167 27.64 9.71 -11.64
CA LEU A 167 26.50 9.38 -10.78
C LEU A 167 25.22 10.13 -11.22
N ARG A 168 25.34 11.41 -11.59
CA ARG A 168 24.23 12.18 -12.10
C ARG A 168 23.67 11.58 -13.40
N THR A 169 24.54 11.23 -14.33
CA THR A 169 24.18 10.58 -15.60
C THR A 169 23.45 9.27 -15.36
N MET A 170 23.94 8.45 -14.43
CA MET A 170 23.28 7.21 -14.04
C MET A 170 21.88 7.45 -13.48
N LEU A 171 21.70 8.44 -12.59
CA LEU A 171 20.40 8.78 -12.02
C LEU A 171 19.43 9.31 -13.09
N ASP A 172 19.89 10.15 -14.01
CA ASP A 172 19.10 10.67 -15.12
C ASP A 172 18.63 9.54 -16.05
N THR A 173 19.52 8.59 -16.36
CA THR A 173 19.18 7.39 -17.15
C THR A 173 18.11 6.56 -16.44
N GLN A 174 18.26 6.29 -15.14
CA GLN A 174 17.27 5.53 -14.38
C GLN A 174 15.90 6.22 -14.32
N VAL A 175 15.85 7.55 -14.21
CA VAL A 175 14.60 8.30 -14.25
C VAL A 175 13.91 8.09 -15.61
N GLY A 176 14.64 8.22 -16.72
CA GLY A 176 14.09 8.01 -18.06
C GLY A 176 13.60 6.58 -18.29
N ASP A 177 14.31 5.58 -17.77
CA ASP A 177 13.90 4.18 -17.85
C ASP A 177 12.62 3.91 -17.05
N LEU A 178 12.51 4.47 -15.85
CA LEU A 178 11.31 4.35 -15.04
C LEU A 178 10.11 5.03 -15.69
N GLU A 179 10.29 6.22 -16.28
CA GLU A 179 9.23 6.93 -17.00
C GLU A 179 8.71 6.13 -18.18
N ARG A 180 9.59 5.49 -18.98
CA ARG A 180 9.18 4.61 -20.08
C ARG A 180 8.40 3.39 -19.58
N ARG A 181 8.83 2.77 -18.49
CA ARG A 181 8.12 1.62 -17.88
C ARG A 181 6.76 2.03 -17.33
N ILE A 182 6.64 3.20 -16.69
CA ILE A 182 5.38 3.76 -16.19
C ILE A 182 4.40 3.94 -17.36
N GLU A 183 4.83 4.54 -18.48
CA GLU A 183 3.98 4.70 -19.66
C GLU A 183 3.54 3.36 -20.24
N SER A 184 4.44 2.37 -20.28
CA SER A 184 4.12 1.01 -20.75
C SER A 184 3.05 0.35 -19.90
N VAL A 185 3.16 0.43 -18.57
CA VAL A 185 2.17 -0.15 -17.64
C VAL A 185 0.81 0.53 -17.78
N ILE A 186 0.78 1.86 -17.92
CA ILE A 186 -0.47 2.60 -18.13
C ILE A 186 -1.13 2.18 -19.45
N ALA A 187 -0.34 1.98 -20.51
CA ALA A 187 -0.85 1.60 -21.82
C ALA A 187 -1.41 0.16 -21.88
N GLN A 188 -0.98 -0.72 -20.99
CA GLN A 188 -1.45 -2.13 -20.96
C GLN A 188 -2.88 -2.28 -20.44
N GLU A 189 -3.42 -1.30 -19.73
CA GLU A 189 -4.77 -1.34 -19.17
C GLU A 189 -5.61 -0.17 -19.69
N GLU A 190 -6.66 -0.46 -20.46
CA GLU A 190 -7.48 0.57 -21.11
C GLU A 190 -8.08 1.58 -20.12
N THR A 191 -8.49 1.12 -18.94
CA THR A 191 -9.02 2.01 -17.89
C THR A 191 -7.97 3.00 -17.39
N SER A 192 -6.73 2.56 -17.19
CA SER A 192 -5.60 3.41 -16.79
C SER A 192 -5.19 4.34 -17.93
N ALA A 193 -5.18 3.86 -19.17
CA ALA A 193 -4.89 4.66 -20.35
C ALA A 193 -5.94 5.78 -20.56
N ALA A 194 -7.23 5.46 -20.38
CA ALA A 194 -8.31 6.44 -20.47
C ALA A 194 -8.20 7.52 -19.38
N LYS A 195 -7.93 7.11 -18.13
CA LYS A 195 -7.67 8.04 -17.02
C LYS A 195 -6.47 8.95 -17.30
N ALA A 196 -5.37 8.39 -17.83
CA ALA A 196 -4.18 9.16 -18.17
C ALA A 196 -4.48 10.21 -19.25
N ARG A 197 -5.22 9.85 -20.30
CA ARG A 197 -5.65 10.79 -21.33
C ARG A 197 -6.48 11.94 -20.73
N LEU A 198 -7.45 11.60 -19.88
CA LEU A 198 -8.29 12.59 -19.22
C LEU A 198 -7.48 13.53 -18.32
N LEU A 199 -6.61 12.99 -17.47
CA LEU A 199 -5.78 13.80 -16.57
C LEU A 199 -4.83 14.73 -17.35
N ARG A 200 -4.23 14.24 -18.43
CA ARG A 200 -3.30 15.01 -19.27
C ARG A 200 -4.00 16.09 -20.11
N SER A 201 -5.32 16.05 -20.27
CA SER A 201 -6.08 17.13 -20.90
C SER A 201 -6.21 18.36 -19.99
N ILE A 202 -5.93 18.22 -18.70
CA ILE A 202 -5.97 19.32 -17.73
C ILE A 202 -4.65 20.11 -17.82
N PRO A 203 -4.67 21.43 -18.07
CA PRO A 203 -3.46 22.25 -18.08
C PRO A 203 -2.64 22.10 -16.79
N GLY A 204 -1.34 21.84 -16.94
CA GLY A 204 -0.40 21.67 -15.81
C GLY A 204 -0.26 20.22 -15.32
N ILE A 205 -1.08 19.26 -15.76
CA ILE A 205 -0.91 17.85 -15.43
C ILE A 205 -0.10 17.16 -16.53
N GLY A 206 1.18 16.94 -16.27
CA GLY A 206 2.07 16.20 -17.16
C GLY A 206 1.98 14.68 -16.94
N PRO A 207 2.70 13.88 -17.77
CA PRO A 207 2.67 12.42 -17.72
C PRO A 207 2.96 11.86 -16.32
N VAL A 208 3.96 12.40 -15.65
CA VAL A 208 4.38 11.97 -14.30
C VAL A 208 3.29 12.23 -13.26
N SER A 209 2.70 13.44 -13.27
CA SER A 209 1.62 13.78 -12.34
C SER A 209 0.39 12.92 -12.56
N ALA A 210 0.03 12.68 -13.85
CA ALA A 210 -1.06 11.77 -14.19
C ALA A 210 -0.81 10.35 -13.69
N ALA A 211 0.41 9.82 -13.88
CA ALA A 211 0.78 8.50 -13.39
C ALA A 211 0.69 8.39 -11.86
N MET A 212 1.12 9.41 -11.13
CA MET A 212 1.03 9.44 -9.66
C MET A 212 -0.44 9.46 -9.20
N LEU A 213 -1.29 10.26 -9.83
CA LEU A 213 -2.72 10.33 -9.51
C LEU A 213 -3.50 9.03 -9.83
N ILE A 214 -3.04 8.26 -10.83
CA ILE A 214 -3.63 6.95 -11.15
C ILE A 214 -3.17 5.90 -10.13
N ALA A 215 -1.92 6.01 -9.68
CA ALA A 215 -1.31 5.06 -8.76
C ALA A 215 -1.83 5.20 -7.32
N ASP A 216 -2.39 6.34 -6.94
CA ASP A 216 -2.87 6.65 -5.59
C ASP A 216 -4.27 6.08 -5.33
#